data_7c647880b9f0eb2c57b7295c986a8617
#
_entry.id   7c647880b9f0eb2c57b7295c986a8617
#
_cell.length_a   1.000
_cell.length_b   1.000
_cell.length_c   1.000
_cell.angle_alpha   90.00
_cell.angle_beta   90.00
_cell.angle_gamma   90.00
#
_symmetry.space_group_name_H-M   'P 1'
#
loop_
_entity.id
_entity.type
_entity.pdbx_description
1 polymer ?
#
loop_
_entity_poly.entity_id
_entity_poly.type
_entity_poly.pdbx_seq_one_letter_code
_entity_poly.pdbx_strand_id
1 'polypeptide(L)'
;RRQRQMCIRDRMMIKAMNKGHSSLTSWGLEHMNIERTATVLDIGCGGGKTVDRLCSIVANGKVYGIDYSELSVKSSEKLNSKNILCNKAKILQASVSDMPFDDNTFDNITAVETYYFWPDKENDVKEVFRVLKQGGTVMLLFEMLRTDDDPFKWEKVENMLNIKSVTPQEIRSVLESAGFENINTYTK
;
A
#
# COMPACT_ATOMS: atom_id res chain seq x y z
N ARG A 1 11.67 -18.25 22.05
CA ARG A 1 12.78 -17.29 21.83
C ARG A 1 12.80 -16.72 20.40
N ARG A 2 12.62 -17.53 19.32
CA ARG A 2 12.56 -17.02 17.92
C ARG A 2 11.40 -16.02 17.70
N GLN A 3 10.24 -16.29 18.26
CA GLN A 3 9.05 -15.43 18.11
C GLN A 3 9.21 -14.03 18.76
N ARG A 4 9.88 -13.94 19.94
CA ARG A 4 10.20 -12.65 20.59
C ARG A 4 11.21 -11.80 19.80
N GLN A 5 12.21 -12.42 19.21
CA GLN A 5 13.21 -11.69 18.39
C GLN A 5 12.57 -11.16 17.09
N MET A 6 11.69 -11.95 16.45
CA MET A 6 10.92 -11.48 15.28
C MET A 6 10.09 -10.23 15.60
N CYS A 7 9.34 -10.23 16.69
CA CYS A 7 8.52 -9.07 17.10
C CYS A 7 9.32 -7.76 17.32
N ILE A 8 10.58 -7.85 17.80
CA ILE A 8 11.42 -6.65 17.97
C ILE A 8 11.93 -6.15 16.63
N ARG A 9 12.36 -7.03 15.73
CA ARG A 9 12.79 -6.68 14.37
C ARG A 9 11.64 -6.04 13.59
N ASP A 10 10.43 -6.62 13.69
CA ASP A 10 9.25 -6.10 13.00
C ASP A 10 8.89 -4.70 13.48
N ARG A 11 8.93 -4.43 14.80
CA ARG A 11 8.69 -3.09 15.35
C ARG A 11 9.74 -2.05 14.92
N MET A 12 11.00 -2.45 14.85
CA MET A 12 12.05 -1.56 14.36
C MET A 12 11.90 -1.30 12.86
N MET A 13 11.54 -2.32 12.09
CA MET A 13 11.29 -2.23 10.66
C MET A 13 10.10 -1.31 10.36
N ILE A 14 8.96 -1.49 11.04
CA ILE A 14 7.80 -0.60 10.92
C ILE A 14 8.17 0.87 11.21
N LYS A 15 8.97 1.13 12.25
CA LYS A 15 9.42 2.50 12.57
C LYS A 15 10.35 3.07 11.51
N ALA A 16 11.27 2.27 10.98
CA ALA A 16 12.20 2.69 9.95
C ALA A 16 11.45 2.99 8.63
N MET A 17 10.54 2.11 8.22
CA MET A 17 9.67 2.28 7.06
C MET A 17 8.83 3.56 7.18
N ASN A 18 8.15 3.79 8.29
CA ASN A 18 7.34 4.99 8.51
C ASN A 18 8.15 6.30 8.42
N LYS A 19 9.44 6.27 8.74
CA LYS A 19 10.31 7.45 8.69
C LYS A 19 10.91 7.66 7.30
N GLY A 20 11.35 6.58 6.64
CA GLY A 20 12.03 6.63 5.35
C GLY A 20 11.09 7.03 4.21
N HIS A 21 9.87 6.50 4.19
CA HIS A 21 8.95 6.64 3.05
C HIS A 21 8.04 7.89 3.14
N SER A 22 8.20 8.73 4.16
CA SER A 22 7.28 9.86 4.39
C SER A 22 7.30 10.89 3.25
N SER A 23 8.48 11.24 2.71
CA SER A 23 8.61 12.19 1.60
C SER A 23 8.17 11.58 0.28
N LEU A 24 8.47 10.29 0.07
CA LEU A 24 8.05 9.55 -1.11
C LEU A 24 6.52 9.42 -1.15
N THR A 25 5.88 9.05 -0.03
CA THR A 25 4.42 8.97 0.06
C THR A 25 3.75 10.32 -0.21
N SER A 26 4.30 11.42 0.34
CA SER A 26 3.75 12.76 0.06
C SER A 26 3.80 13.08 -1.43
N TRP A 27 4.95 12.86 -2.04
CA TRP A 27 5.14 13.08 -3.46
C TRP A 27 4.22 12.21 -4.32
N GLY A 28 4.05 10.92 -3.99
CA GLY A 28 3.14 10.03 -4.72
C GLY A 28 1.69 10.51 -4.65
N LEU A 29 1.24 10.94 -3.47
CA LEU A 29 -0.12 11.43 -3.27
C LEU A 29 -0.43 12.74 -4.03
N GLU A 30 0.60 13.56 -4.37
CA GLU A 30 0.43 14.74 -5.22
C GLU A 30 0.00 14.40 -6.66
N HIS A 31 0.22 13.15 -7.09
CA HIS A 31 -0.18 12.64 -8.41
C HIS A 31 -1.57 11.99 -8.41
N MET A 32 -2.25 11.95 -7.26
CA MET A 32 -3.60 11.42 -7.14
C MET A 32 -4.62 12.54 -6.92
N ASN A 33 -5.72 12.51 -7.67
CA ASN A 33 -6.89 13.31 -7.32
C ASN A 33 -7.72 12.54 -6.29
N ILE A 34 -7.70 12.97 -5.03
CA ILE A 34 -8.46 12.37 -3.93
C ILE A 34 -9.48 13.40 -3.45
N GLU A 35 -10.74 13.11 -3.72
CA GLU A 35 -11.84 13.95 -3.29
C GLU A 35 -12.02 13.93 -1.76
N ARG A 36 -12.46 15.04 -1.18
CA ARG A 36 -12.66 15.17 0.27
C ARG A 36 -13.69 14.20 0.84
N THR A 37 -14.55 13.66 0.01
CA THR A 37 -15.62 12.70 0.34
C THR A 37 -15.27 11.27 -0.04
N ALA A 38 -14.08 11.04 -0.60
CA ALA A 38 -13.67 9.73 -1.12
C ALA A 38 -13.62 8.65 -0.04
N THR A 39 -13.90 7.42 -0.44
CA THR A 39 -13.59 6.21 0.32
C THR A 39 -12.28 5.65 -0.19
N VAL A 40 -11.25 5.61 0.65
CA VAL A 40 -9.88 5.28 0.28
C VAL A 40 -9.41 4.03 1.00
N LEU A 41 -8.68 3.15 0.31
CA LEU A 41 -8.01 1.98 0.87
C LEU A 41 -6.49 2.14 0.80
N ASP A 42 -5.80 1.83 1.88
CA ASP A 42 -4.34 1.67 1.93
C ASP A 42 -3.98 0.20 2.13
N ILE A 43 -3.42 -0.44 1.09
CA ILE A 43 -3.05 -1.86 1.09
C ILE A 43 -1.63 -2.02 1.63
N GLY A 44 -1.46 -2.90 2.64
CA GLY A 44 -0.20 -3.05 3.36
C GLY A 44 0.12 -1.82 4.20
N CYS A 45 -0.86 -1.34 4.97
CA CYS A 45 -0.81 -0.06 5.67
C CYS A 45 0.28 0.02 6.77
N GLY A 46 0.93 -1.09 7.11
CA GLY A 46 2.05 -1.16 8.04
C GLY A 46 1.75 -0.47 9.37
N GLY A 47 2.57 0.53 9.73
CA GLY A 47 2.38 1.32 10.96
C GLY A 47 1.32 2.43 10.86
N GLY A 48 0.59 2.54 9.75
CA GLY A 48 -0.59 3.41 9.59
C GLY A 48 -0.29 4.88 9.25
N LYS A 49 0.93 5.22 8.84
CA LYS A 49 1.29 6.61 8.50
C LYS A 49 0.59 7.12 7.25
N THR A 50 0.42 6.26 6.24
CA THR A 50 -0.31 6.61 5.03
C THR A 50 -1.79 6.80 5.35
N VAL A 51 -2.39 5.92 6.16
CA VAL A 51 -3.78 6.06 6.64
C VAL A 51 -4.00 7.39 7.36
N ASP A 52 -3.13 7.77 8.30
CA ASP A 52 -3.20 9.04 9.03
C ASP A 52 -3.18 10.25 8.07
N ARG A 53 -2.30 10.19 7.06
CA ARG A 53 -2.20 11.21 6.03
C ARG A 53 -3.44 11.29 5.15
N LEU A 54 -3.93 10.14 4.69
CA LEU A 54 -5.17 10.06 3.91
C LEU A 54 -6.37 10.60 4.70
N CYS A 55 -6.46 10.32 5.99
CA CYS A 55 -7.47 10.91 6.88
C CYS A 55 -7.40 12.44 6.92
N SER A 56 -6.24 13.04 6.73
CA SER A 56 -6.11 14.50 6.66
C SER A 56 -6.60 15.06 5.31
N ILE A 57 -6.49 14.28 4.23
CA ILE A 57 -6.95 14.67 2.89
C ILE A 57 -8.47 14.52 2.77
N VAL A 58 -9.02 13.32 3.08
CA VAL A 58 -10.45 13.05 2.97
C VAL A 58 -11.20 13.55 4.19
N ALA A 59 -11.57 14.83 4.20
CA ALA A 59 -12.20 15.45 5.36
C ALA A 59 -13.56 14.84 5.72
N ASN A 60 -14.37 14.49 4.71
CA ASN A 60 -15.76 14.03 4.82
C ASN A 60 -15.95 12.59 4.30
N GLY A 61 -14.85 11.90 3.99
CA GLY A 61 -14.83 10.52 3.50
C GLY A 61 -14.39 9.52 4.56
N LYS A 62 -13.99 8.34 4.10
CA LYS A 62 -13.49 7.25 4.96
C LYS A 62 -12.17 6.69 4.44
N VAL A 63 -11.33 6.26 5.36
CA VAL A 63 -10.05 5.60 5.05
C VAL A 63 -10.05 4.21 5.67
N TYR A 64 -9.73 3.23 4.85
CA TYR A 64 -9.50 1.86 5.27
C TYR A 64 -8.01 1.54 5.14
N GLY A 65 -7.47 0.82 6.10
CA GLY A 65 -6.13 0.24 6.00
C GLY A 65 -6.20 -1.26 6.18
N ILE A 66 -5.52 -2.02 5.35
CA ILE A 66 -5.35 -3.46 5.55
C ILE A 66 -3.88 -3.83 5.64
N ASP A 67 -3.58 -4.82 6.47
CA ASP A 67 -2.27 -5.46 6.54
C ASP A 67 -2.44 -6.92 6.96
N TYR A 68 -1.64 -7.84 6.41
CA TYR A 68 -1.70 -9.23 6.82
C TYR A 68 -1.09 -9.49 8.21
N SER A 69 -0.20 -8.59 8.66
CA SER A 69 0.51 -8.68 9.93
C SER A 69 -0.33 -8.10 11.07
N GLU A 70 -0.71 -8.93 12.02
CA GLU A 70 -1.40 -8.50 13.24
C GLU A 70 -0.65 -7.37 13.99
N LEU A 71 0.69 -7.42 13.97
CA LEU A 71 1.52 -6.40 14.61
C LEU A 71 1.41 -5.05 13.89
N SER A 72 1.39 -5.05 12.56
CA SER A 72 1.17 -3.87 11.73
C SER A 72 -0.21 -3.28 12.01
N VAL A 73 -1.24 -4.10 12.01
CA VAL A 73 -2.62 -3.70 12.34
C VAL A 73 -2.69 -3.01 13.69
N LYS A 74 -2.18 -3.64 14.75
CA LYS A 74 -2.14 -3.05 16.11
C LYS A 74 -1.38 -1.73 16.17
N SER A 75 -0.28 -1.63 15.42
CA SER A 75 0.50 -0.39 15.34
C SER A 75 -0.25 0.72 14.62
N SER A 76 -0.92 0.37 13.52
CA SER A 76 -1.75 1.27 12.73
C SER A 76 -2.97 1.76 13.52
N GLU A 77 -3.67 0.87 14.22
CA GLU A 77 -4.79 1.22 15.10
C GLU A 77 -4.36 2.18 16.21
N LYS A 78 -3.22 1.92 16.84
CA LYS A 78 -2.68 2.80 17.89
C LYS A 78 -2.39 4.19 17.34
N LEU A 79 -1.75 4.30 16.19
CA LEU A 79 -1.44 5.58 15.55
C LEU A 79 -2.71 6.33 15.16
N ASN A 80 -3.68 5.62 14.60
CA ASN A 80 -4.91 6.18 14.05
C ASN A 80 -6.09 6.18 15.04
N SER A 81 -5.84 5.99 16.35
CA SER A 81 -6.88 5.84 17.35
C SER A 81 -7.91 6.97 17.34
N LYS A 82 -7.49 8.22 17.16
CA LYS A 82 -8.41 9.39 17.05
C LYS A 82 -9.29 9.29 15.80
N ASN A 83 -8.70 8.94 14.64
CA ASN A 83 -9.44 8.78 13.39
C ASN A 83 -10.44 7.63 13.46
N ILE A 84 -10.09 6.54 14.17
CA ILE A 84 -10.98 5.38 14.40
C ILE A 84 -12.14 5.78 15.33
N LEU A 85 -11.88 6.46 16.43
CA LEU A 85 -12.92 6.93 17.35
C LEU A 85 -13.93 7.86 16.68
N CYS A 86 -13.48 8.69 15.74
CA CYS A 86 -14.36 9.55 14.92
C CYS A 86 -15.00 8.83 13.73
N ASN A 87 -14.90 7.49 13.65
CA ASN A 87 -15.41 6.67 12.54
C ASN A 87 -14.91 7.10 11.16
N LYS A 88 -13.72 7.71 11.10
CA LYS A 88 -13.06 8.17 9.88
C LYS A 88 -12.09 7.14 9.30
N ALA A 89 -11.45 6.38 10.18
CA ALA A 89 -10.56 5.28 9.78
C ALA A 89 -11.05 3.93 10.28
N LYS A 90 -10.76 2.88 9.51
CA LYS A 90 -10.94 1.48 9.91
C LYS A 90 -9.71 0.68 9.48
N ILE A 91 -9.11 -0.05 10.42
CA ILE A 91 -7.96 -0.90 10.14
C ILE A 91 -8.41 -2.36 10.30
N LEU A 92 -8.02 -3.21 9.35
CA LEU A 92 -8.40 -4.62 9.34
C LEU A 92 -7.16 -5.49 9.08
N GLN A 93 -7.15 -6.66 9.70
CA GLN A 93 -6.20 -7.70 9.30
C GLN A 93 -6.76 -8.44 8.09
N ALA A 94 -6.12 -8.27 6.93
CA ALA A 94 -6.51 -8.91 5.69
C ALA A 94 -5.33 -9.05 4.73
N SER A 95 -5.42 -9.99 3.80
CA SER A 95 -4.52 -10.13 2.66
C SER A 95 -5.07 -9.35 1.47
N VAL A 96 -4.16 -8.86 0.62
CA VAL A 96 -4.53 -8.33 -0.70
C VAL A 96 -5.17 -9.39 -1.61
N SER A 97 -4.86 -10.67 -1.37
CA SER A 97 -5.39 -11.79 -2.16
C SER A 97 -6.86 -12.14 -1.85
N ASP A 98 -7.39 -11.65 -0.73
CA ASP A 98 -8.77 -11.90 -0.30
C ASP A 98 -9.21 -10.76 0.62
N MET A 99 -9.69 -9.68 0.02
CA MET A 99 -10.05 -8.47 0.75
C MET A 99 -11.54 -8.53 1.17
N PRO A 100 -11.85 -8.28 2.46
CA PRO A 100 -13.23 -8.37 2.98
C PRO A 100 -14.07 -7.13 2.62
N PHE A 101 -14.11 -6.80 1.34
CA PHE A 101 -14.85 -5.68 0.79
C PHE A 101 -15.67 -6.10 -0.42
N ASP A 102 -16.79 -5.44 -0.60
CA ASP A 102 -17.63 -5.60 -1.79
C ASP A 102 -16.95 -5.03 -3.04
N ASP A 103 -17.38 -5.47 -4.21
CA ASP A 103 -16.96 -4.91 -5.48
C ASP A 103 -17.27 -3.41 -5.53
N ASN A 104 -16.43 -2.65 -6.24
CA ASN A 104 -16.65 -1.22 -6.48
C ASN A 104 -16.85 -0.40 -5.17
N THR A 105 -16.04 -0.66 -4.16
CA THR A 105 -16.13 0.02 -2.85
C THR A 105 -15.33 1.30 -2.78
N PHE A 106 -14.11 1.32 -3.36
CA PHE A 106 -13.15 2.39 -3.15
C PHE A 106 -13.04 3.34 -4.34
N ASP A 107 -12.99 4.65 -4.06
CA ASP A 107 -12.71 5.68 -5.04
C ASP A 107 -11.21 5.75 -5.37
N ASN A 108 -10.38 5.56 -4.35
CA ASN A 108 -8.92 5.55 -4.49
C ASN A 108 -8.32 4.40 -3.67
N ILE A 109 -7.24 3.82 -4.20
CA ILE A 109 -6.45 2.79 -3.50
C ILE A 109 -4.99 3.19 -3.53
N THR A 110 -4.28 3.03 -2.41
CA THR A 110 -2.83 3.21 -2.30
C THR A 110 -2.15 1.92 -1.89
N ALA A 111 -0.97 1.66 -2.42
CA ALA A 111 -0.09 0.57 -2.03
C ALA A 111 1.35 1.10 -2.02
N VAL A 112 1.85 1.43 -0.82
CA VAL A 112 3.15 2.08 -0.63
C VAL A 112 4.17 1.06 -0.15
N GLU A 113 5.18 0.77 -0.98
CA GLU A 113 6.28 -0.16 -0.67
C GLU A 113 5.81 -1.57 -0.25
N THR A 114 4.68 -2.03 -0.77
CA THR A 114 4.07 -3.30 -0.35
C THR A 114 3.93 -4.32 -1.47
N TYR A 115 3.85 -3.91 -2.72
CA TYR A 115 3.64 -4.77 -3.88
C TYR A 115 4.67 -5.91 -4.01
N TYR A 116 5.91 -5.70 -3.56
CA TYR A 116 6.96 -6.73 -3.57
C TYR A 116 6.57 -8.00 -2.80
N PHE A 117 5.75 -7.83 -1.77
CA PHE A 117 5.35 -8.88 -0.83
C PHE A 117 4.03 -9.56 -1.22
N TRP A 118 3.39 -9.11 -2.30
CA TRP A 118 2.12 -9.71 -2.74
C TRP A 118 2.36 -11.14 -3.23
N PRO A 119 1.58 -12.13 -2.74
CA PRO A 119 1.83 -13.55 -3.00
C PRO A 119 1.65 -13.94 -4.46
N ASP A 120 0.60 -13.44 -5.10
CA ASP A 120 0.21 -13.72 -6.48
C ASP A 120 -0.19 -12.43 -7.19
N LYS A 121 0.82 -11.75 -7.76
CA LYS A 121 0.67 -10.40 -8.32
C LYS A 121 -0.46 -10.28 -9.34
N GLU A 122 -0.67 -11.31 -10.17
CA GLU A 122 -1.71 -11.29 -11.19
C GLU A 122 -3.12 -11.36 -10.58
N ASN A 123 -3.34 -12.28 -9.64
CA ASN A 123 -4.62 -12.41 -8.97
C ASN A 123 -4.85 -11.31 -7.93
N ASP A 124 -3.80 -10.88 -7.23
CA ASP A 124 -3.86 -9.79 -6.26
C ASP A 124 -4.24 -8.46 -6.92
N VAL A 125 -3.72 -8.18 -8.13
CA VAL A 125 -4.08 -6.98 -8.90
C VAL A 125 -5.53 -7.06 -9.42
N LYS A 126 -6.03 -8.25 -9.77
CA LYS A 126 -7.45 -8.44 -10.10
C LYS A 126 -8.35 -8.19 -8.89
N GLU A 127 -7.92 -8.60 -7.71
CA GLU A 127 -8.65 -8.33 -6.46
C GLU A 127 -8.67 -6.83 -6.13
N VAL A 128 -7.56 -6.11 -6.37
CA VAL A 128 -7.53 -4.64 -6.28
C VAL A 128 -8.49 -4.01 -7.29
N PHE A 129 -8.53 -4.51 -8.51
CA PHE A 129 -9.45 -4.05 -9.55
C PHE A 129 -10.91 -4.29 -9.16
N ARG A 130 -11.23 -5.45 -8.57
CA ARG A 130 -12.58 -5.80 -8.11
C ARG A 130 -13.14 -4.80 -7.10
N VAL A 131 -12.32 -4.42 -6.09
CA VAL A 131 -12.78 -3.52 -5.03
C VAL A 131 -12.69 -2.03 -5.40
N LEU A 132 -11.99 -1.69 -6.49
CA LEU A 132 -11.92 -0.32 -7.01
C LEU A 132 -13.21 0.00 -7.79
N LYS A 133 -13.78 1.16 -7.57
CA LYS A 133 -14.91 1.67 -8.36
C LYS A 133 -14.51 1.90 -9.81
N GLN A 134 -15.48 1.81 -10.72
CA GLN A 134 -15.29 2.27 -12.08
C GLN A 134 -14.89 3.77 -12.09
N GLY A 135 -13.82 4.09 -12.80
CA GLY A 135 -13.23 5.45 -12.81
C GLY A 135 -12.41 5.79 -11.57
N GLY A 136 -12.28 4.86 -10.62
CA GLY A 136 -11.38 5.02 -9.48
C GLY A 136 -9.90 4.93 -9.86
N THR A 137 -9.02 5.32 -8.95
CA THR A 137 -7.58 5.38 -9.19
C THR A 137 -6.80 4.53 -8.19
N VAL A 138 -5.84 3.75 -8.67
CA VAL A 138 -4.86 3.06 -7.83
C VAL A 138 -3.48 3.70 -7.96
N MET A 139 -2.77 3.86 -6.85
CA MET A 139 -1.36 4.24 -6.81
C MET A 139 -0.53 3.10 -6.24
N LEU A 140 0.40 2.60 -7.04
CA LEU A 140 1.47 1.72 -6.59
C LEU A 140 2.75 2.55 -6.46
N LEU A 141 3.31 2.66 -5.27
CA LEU A 141 4.48 3.47 -4.98
C LEU A 141 5.67 2.59 -4.59
N PHE A 142 6.79 2.79 -5.29
CA PHE A 142 7.99 1.95 -5.18
C PHE A 142 9.25 2.79 -4.99
N GLU A 143 10.11 2.37 -4.09
CA GLU A 143 11.50 2.83 -4.05
C GLU A 143 12.41 1.87 -4.83
N MET A 144 12.13 0.57 -4.74
CA MET A 144 12.91 -0.48 -5.38
C MET A 144 12.32 -0.86 -6.75
N LEU A 145 12.65 -0.12 -7.77
CA LEU A 145 12.39 -0.50 -9.16
C LEU A 145 13.68 -0.99 -9.82
N ARG A 146 13.58 -2.07 -10.59
CA ARG A 146 14.66 -2.54 -11.44
C ARG A 146 14.63 -1.75 -12.75
N THR A 147 15.79 -1.25 -13.14
CA THR A 147 15.99 -0.54 -14.42
C THR A 147 17.05 -1.24 -15.25
N ASP A 148 17.05 -1.02 -16.56
CA ASP A 148 18.03 -1.62 -17.45
C ASP A 148 19.44 -1.07 -17.19
N ASP A 149 19.57 0.17 -16.70
CA ASP A 149 20.84 0.82 -16.40
C ASP A 149 21.56 0.23 -15.18
N ASP A 150 20.79 -0.30 -14.21
CA ASP A 150 21.35 -0.92 -13.00
C ASP A 150 20.48 -2.08 -12.51
N PRO A 151 20.53 -3.24 -13.21
CA PRO A 151 19.67 -4.39 -12.90
C PRO A 151 19.97 -5.07 -11.57
N PHE A 152 21.14 -4.80 -10.97
CA PHE A 152 21.60 -5.42 -9.71
C PHE A 152 21.55 -4.49 -8.50
N LYS A 153 21.07 -3.28 -8.68
CA LYS A 153 21.02 -2.24 -7.62
C LYS A 153 20.42 -2.76 -6.31
N TRP A 154 19.40 -3.61 -6.39
CA TRP A 154 18.63 -4.09 -5.25
C TRP A 154 18.94 -5.51 -4.81
N GLU A 155 19.87 -6.22 -5.46
CA GLU A 155 20.17 -7.64 -5.22
C GLU A 155 20.41 -7.99 -3.74
N LYS A 156 21.15 -7.15 -3.01
CA LYS A 156 21.38 -7.36 -1.56
C LYS A 156 20.08 -7.28 -0.75
N VAL A 157 19.22 -6.35 -1.07
CA VAL A 157 17.95 -6.13 -0.37
C VAL A 157 16.97 -7.23 -0.74
N GLU A 158 16.91 -7.62 -2.01
CA GLU A 158 16.10 -8.73 -2.52
C GLU A 158 16.43 -10.03 -1.79
N ASN A 159 17.73 -10.37 -1.69
CA ASN A 159 18.20 -11.55 -0.99
C ASN A 159 17.89 -11.50 0.52
N MET A 160 18.04 -10.33 1.14
CA MET A 160 17.77 -10.15 2.57
C MET A 160 16.29 -10.28 2.91
N LEU A 161 15.42 -9.78 2.06
CA LEU A 161 13.96 -9.75 2.27
C LEU A 161 13.24 -10.92 1.59
N ASN A 162 13.95 -11.71 0.77
CA ASN A 162 13.39 -12.78 -0.06
C ASN A 162 12.26 -12.28 -0.97
N ILE A 163 12.51 -11.18 -1.65
CA ILE A 163 11.60 -10.54 -2.61
C ILE A 163 12.31 -10.35 -3.95
N LYS A 164 11.56 -9.97 -4.96
CA LYS A 164 12.11 -9.52 -6.24
C LYS A 164 11.62 -8.11 -6.55
N SER A 165 12.54 -7.23 -6.90
CA SER A 165 12.19 -5.94 -7.51
C SER A 165 11.57 -6.19 -8.88
N VAL A 166 10.77 -5.25 -9.33
CA VAL A 166 9.99 -5.33 -10.57
C VAL A 166 10.40 -4.18 -11.49
N THR A 167 10.19 -4.36 -12.77
CA THR A 167 10.34 -3.28 -13.75
C THR A 167 9.00 -2.55 -13.95
N PRO A 168 9.03 -1.29 -14.40
CA PRO A 168 7.80 -0.58 -14.76
C PRO A 168 6.97 -1.31 -15.82
N GLN A 169 7.63 -2.02 -16.76
CA GLN A 169 6.98 -2.79 -17.82
C GLN A 169 6.24 -4.01 -17.26
N GLU A 170 6.87 -4.75 -16.32
CA GLU A 170 6.22 -5.89 -15.64
C GLU A 170 4.97 -5.45 -14.90
N ILE A 171 5.05 -4.34 -14.15
CA ILE A 171 3.89 -3.79 -13.42
C ILE A 171 2.79 -3.37 -14.40
N ARG A 172 3.14 -2.63 -15.46
CA ARG A 172 2.19 -2.20 -16.48
C ARG A 172 1.46 -3.37 -17.11
N SER A 173 2.17 -4.41 -17.50
CA SER A 173 1.59 -5.61 -18.11
C SER A 173 0.58 -6.30 -17.19
N VAL A 174 0.87 -6.42 -15.89
CA VAL A 174 -0.04 -7.01 -14.91
C VAL A 174 -1.28 -6.14 -14.71
N LEU A 175 -1.11 -4.81 -14.62
CA LEU A 175 -2.23 -3.87 -14.49
C LEU A 175 -3.15 -3.91 -15.72
N GLU A 176 -2.60 -3.85 -16.93
CA GLU A 176 -3.37 -3.94 -18.19
C GLU A 176 -4.13 -5.27 -18.29
N SER A 177 -3.49 -6.38 -17.90
CA SER A 177 -4.12 -7.71 -17.91
C SER A 177 -5.29 -7.82 -16.91
N ALA A 178 -5.28 -7.03 -15.84
CA ALA A 178 -6.38 -6.97 -14.87
C ALA A 178 -7.50 -6.01 -15.27
N GLY A 179 -7.33 -5.21 -16.34
CA GLY A 179 -8.33 -4.28 -16.84
C GLY A 179 -8.10 -2.81 -16.49
N PHE A 180 -6.95 -2.47 -15.90
CA PHE A 180 -6.62 -1.06 -15.65
C PHE A 180 -6.27 -0.34 -16.94
N GLU A 181 -6.73 0.89 -17.06
CA GLU A 181 -6.48 1.79 -18.18
C GLU A 181 -5.77 3.07 -17.71
N ASN A 182 -5.28 3.87 -18.64
CA ASN A 182 -4.65 5.19 -18.37
C ASN A 182 -3.48 5.11 -17.36
N ILE A 183 -2.64 4.08 -17.51
CA ILE A 183 -1.52 3.84 -16.60
C ILE A 183 -0.41 4.87 -16.85
N ASN A 184 -0.14 5.70 -15.87
CA ASN A 184 0.92 6.70 -15.89
C ASN A 184 2.05 6.28 -14.95
N THR A 185 3.29 6.60 -15.32
CA THR A 185 4.47 6.36 -14.50
C THR A 185 5.16 7.68 -14.21
N TYR A 186 5.44 7.93 -12.93
CA TYR A 186 6.15 9.12 -12.47
C TYR A 186 7.43 8.68 -11.76
N THR A 187 8.51 9.44 -11.91
CA THR A 187 9.80 9.22 -11.24
C THR A 187 10.22 10.48 -10.51
N LYS A 188 10.89 10.31 -9.36
CA LYS A 188 11.37 11.42 -8.53
C LYS A 188 12.89 11.45 -8.52
#